data_be0a9c5ec61eb01a339158048f7d256f
#
_entry.id   be0a9c5ec61eb01a339158048f7d256f
#
_cell.length_a   1.000
_cell.length_b   1.000
_cell.length_c   1.000
_cell.angle_alpha   90.00
_cell.angle_beta   90.00
_cell.angle_gamma   90.00
#
_symmetry.space_group_name_H-M   'P 1'
#
loop_
_entity.id
_entity.type
_entity.pdbx_description
1 polymer ?
#
loop_
_entity_poly.entity_id
_entity_poly.type
_entity_poly.pdbx_seq_one_letter_code
_entity_poly.pdbx_strand_id
1 'polypeptide(L)'
;MSELPLSADVALVTGATRGIGAAIARALAAAGARVVGTATSAAGAEAISAALAGSGGRGIIYNASDRSGVESLLADLEAHEGLPSILVNNAGITRDGLILRMKDDDWDQVIDTNLSAVFRLSKACLKRMLKERRGRIISITSVVGAIGNAGQANYSAAKAGLVGLTRALAREVASRGITVNAVAPGFIETDMTGALNEAQRASYYGQIPLARFGSVEDIAAAVLFLAGPGAGYVTGQTLHVNGGMYMG
;
A
#
# COMPACT_ATOMS: atom_id res chain seq x y z
N MET A 1 4.54 25.58 -19.08
CA MET A 1 4.22 24.18 -18.79
C MET A 1 3.76 24.14 -17.35
N SER A 2 2.53 23.65 -17.06
CA SER A 2 2.08 23.49 -15.67
C SER A 2 2.96 22.47 -14.97
N GLU A 3 3.39 22.80 -13.77
CA GLU A 3 4.16 21.91 -12.90
C GLU A 3 3.36 20.65 -12.59
N LEU A 4 4.02 19.46 -12.61
CA LEU A 4 3.34 18.20 -12.30
C LEU A 4 2.86 18.20 -10.82
N PRO A 5 1.70 17.62 -10.53
CA PRO A 5 1.03 17.80 -9.23
C PRO A 5 1.82 17.29 -8.03
N LEU A 6 2.79 16.39 -8.23
CA LEU A 6 3.61 15.79 -7.17
C LEU A 6 5.12 16.09 -7.33
N SER A 7 5.50 17.10 -8.13
CA SER A 7 6.91 17.42 -8.45
C SER A 7 7.77 17.77 -7.23
N ALA A 8 7.16 18.21 -6.12
CA ALA A 8 7.84 18.53 -4.87
C ALA A 8 7.79 17.36 -3.84
N ASP A 9 7.28 16.20 -4.22
CA ASP A 9 7.05 15.10 -3.30
C ASP A 9 8.06 13.97 -3.45
N VAL A 10 8.47 13.41 -2.31
CA VAL A 10 9.15 12.13 -2.21
C VAL A 10 8.14 11.08 -1.78
N ALA A 11 7.99 10.02 -2.55
CA ALA A 11 7.05 8.95 -2.27
C ALA A 11 7.80 7.63 -1.96
N LEU A 12 7.52 7.04 -0.81
CA LEU A 12 7.96 5.71 -0.44
C LEU A 12 6.83 4.70 -0.68
N VAL A 13 7.08 3.70 -1.54
CA VAL A 13 6.12 2.63 -1.85
C VAL A 13 6.70 1.29 -1.43
N THR A 14 6.08 0.64 -0.44
CA THR A 14 6.56 -0.68 0.00
C THR A 14 6.06 -1.81 -0.91
N GLY A 15 6.93 -2.80 -1.21
CA GLY A 15 6.58 -3.92 -2.07
C GLY A 15 6.30 -3.52 -3.52
N ALA A 16 7.18 -2.70 -4.12
CA ALA A 16 7.01 -2.11 -5.44
C ALA A 16 7.57 -2.94 -6.60
N THR A 17 7.97 -4.19 -6.38
CA THR A 17 8.61 -5.03 -7.41
C THR A 17 7.65 -5.41 -8.54
N ARG A 18 6.37 -5.66 -8.23
CA ARG A 18 5.35 -6.13 -9.18
C ARG A 18 3.93 -5.75 -8.74
N GLY A 19 2.94 -6.08 -9.58
CA GLY A 19 1.53 -5.96 -9.28
C GLY A 19 1.12 -4.55 -8.88
N ILE A 20 0.29 -4.44 -7.86
CA ILE A 20 -0.28 -3.17 -7.35
C ILE A 20 0.83 -2.18 -6.98
N GLY A 21 1.85 -2.63 -6.23
CA GLY A 21 2.93 -1.74 -5.78
C GLY A 21 3.74 -1.14 -6.93
N ALA A 22 4.04 -1.91 -7.97
CA ALA A 22 4.73 -1.41 -9.16
C ALA A 22 3.87 -0.43 -9.96
N ALA A 23 2.55 -0.69 -10.10
CA ALA A 23 1.64 0.23 -10.77
C ALA A 23 1.52 1.56 -10.02
N ILE A 24 1.40 1.52 -8.69
CA ILE A 24 1.39 2.71 -7.83
C ILE A 24 2.69 3.51 -7.99
N ALA A 25 3.85 2.85 -7.94
CA ALA A 25 5.14 3.50 -8.06
C ALA A 25 5.25 4.25 -9.40
N ARG A 26 4.87 3.61 -10.52
CA ARG A 26 4.84 4.23 -11.85
C ARG A 26 3.87 5.41 -11.92
N ALA A 27 2.66 5.27 -11.38
CA ALA A 27 1.65 6.33 -11.41
C ALA A 27 2.09 7.58 -10.64
N LEU A 28 2.68 7.41 -9.45
CA LEU A 28 3.22 8.51 -8.66
C LEU A 28 4.42 9.18 -9.35
N ALA A 29 5.30 8.40 -9.96
CA ALA A 29 6.43 8.90 -10.73
C ALA A 29 5.98 9.70 -11.97
N ALA A 30 4.99 9.20 -12.71
CA ALA A 30 4.40 9.91 -13.86
C ALA A 30 3.73 11.24 -13.45
N ALA A 31 3.25 11.34 -12.21
CA ALA A 31 2.71 12.57 -11.62
C ALA A 31 3.79 13.52 -11.07
N GLY A 32 5.06 13.17 -11.20
CA GLY A 32 6.21 14.01 -10.85
C GLY A 32 6.87 13.69 -9.52
N ALA A 33 6.35 12.76 -8.73
CA ALA A 33 6.98 12.40 -7.46
C ALA A 33 8.33 11.68 -7.68
N ARG A 34 9.31 11.98 -6.84
CA ARG A 34 10.52 11.14 -6.73
C ARG A 34 10.17 9.90 -5.91
N VAL A 35 10.10 8.75 -6.59
CA VAL A 35 9.61 7.51 -5.98
C VAL A 35 10.76 6.62 -5.54
N VAL A 36 10.72 6.18 -4.28
CA VAL A 36 11.55 5.07 -3.79
C VAL A 36 10.65 3.86 -3.54
N GLY A 37 10.90 2.79 -4.28
CA GLY A 37 10.18 1.53 -4.14
C GLY A 37 10.99 0.52 -3.33
N THR A 38 10.34 -0.26 -2.45
CA THR A 38 11.07 -1.29 -1.71
C THR A 38 10.88 -2.70 -2.27
N ALA A 39 11.91 -3.51 -2.16
CA ALA A 39 11.93 -4.94 -2.45
C ALA A 39 12.64 -5.71 -1.34
N THR A 40 12.39 -7.01 -1.24
CA THR A 40 13.06 -7.88 -0.26
C THR A 40 14.39 -8.46 -0.77
N SER A 41 14.76 -8.21 -2.04
CA SER A 41 15.99 -8.70 -2.66
C SER A 41 16.69 -7.62 -3.49
N ALA A 42 17.99 -7.77 -3.72
CA ALA A 42 18.77 -6.89 -4.58
C ALA A 42 18.23 -6.86 -6.02
N ALA A 43 17.94 -8.01 -6.61
CA ALA A 43 17.37 -8.09 -7.95
C ALA A 43 16.02 -7.37 -8.06
N GLY A 44 15.18 -7.44 -7.00
CA GLY A 44 13.93 -6.69 -6.95
C GLY A 44 14.15 -5.18 -6.87
N ALA A 45 15.13 -4.72 -6.09
CA ALA A 45 15.47 -3.30 -6.00
C ALA A 45 16.04 -2.76 -7.33
N GLU A 46 16.88 -3.54 -8.01
CA GLU A 46 17.39 -3.22 -9.34
C GLU A 46 16.27 -3.12 -10.38
N ALA A 47 15.32 -4.07 -10.37
CA ALA A 47 14.16 -4.04 -11.27
C ALA A 47 13.29 -2.78 -11.05
N ILE A 48 13.08 -2.36 -9.80
CA ILE A 48 12.38 -1.12 -9.48
C ILE A 48 13.17 0.09 -10.01
N SER A 49 14.49 0.12 -9.78
CA SER A 49 15.34 1.22 -10.25
C SER A 49 15.29 1.34 -11.78
N ALA A 50 15.36 0.22 -12.50
CA ALA A 50 15.23 0.20 -13.95
C ALA A 50 13.86 0.72 -14.41
N ALA A 51 12.78 0.33 -13.75
CA ALA A 51 11.42 0.75 -14.09
C ALA A 51 11.16 2.24 -13.82
N LEU A 52 11.89 2.87 -12.90
CA LEU A 52 11.75 4.25 -12.48
C LEU A 52 12.86 5.17 -12.99
N ALA A 53 13.83 4.67 -13.76
CA ALA A 53 15.02 5.42 -14.18
C ALA A 53 14.69 6.75 -14.88
N GLY A 54 13.62 6.79 -15.71
CA GLY A 54 13.18 7.99 -16.43
C GLY A 54 12.58 9.10 -15.55
N SER A 55 12.28 8.81 -14.27
CA SER A 55 11.66 9.74 -13.31
C SER A 55 12.57 10.08 -12.13
N GLY A 56 13.82 9.60 -12.13
CA GLY A 56 14.77 9.81 -11.02
C GLY A 56 14.41 9.02 -9.75
N GLY A 57 13.52 8.03 -9.87
CA GLY A 57 13.20 7.11 -8.78
C GLY A 57 14.14 5.92 -8.71
N ARG A 58 14.12 5.18 -7.61
CA ARG A 58 14.96 3.99 -7.41
C ARG A 58 14.30 2.92 -6.54
N GLY A 59 14.90 1.74 -6.53
CA GLY A 59 14.59 0.67 -5.62
C GLY A 59 15.57 0.57 -4.47
N ILE A 60 15.09 0.13 -3.31
CA ILE A 60 15.90 -0.14 -2.13
C ILE A 60 15.51 -1.48 -1.51
N ILE A 61 16.47 -2.17 -0.89
CA ILE A 61 16.20 -3.40 -0.16
C ILE A 61 15.60 -3.02 1.21
N TYR A 62 14.40 -3.51 1.47
CA TYR A 62 13.75 -3.38 2.77
C TYR A 62 12.78 -4.54 2.98
N ASN A 63 12.92 -5.23 4.09
CA ASN A 63 11.99 -6.26 4.53
C ASN A 63 11.09 -5.70 5.64
N ALA A 64 9.78 -5.62 5.39
CA ALA A 64 8.81 -5.08 6.33
C ALA A 64 8.73 -5.86 7.66
N SER A 65 9.08 -7.15 7.67
CA SER A 65 9.16 -7.95 8.90
C SER A 65 10.41 -7.66 9.73
N ASP A 66 11.43 -6.99 9.18
CA ASP A 66 12.60 -6.57 9.93
C ASP A 66 12.30 -5.29 10.72
N ARG A 67 12.19 -5.45 12.03
CA ARG A 67 11.89 -4.34 12.95
C ARG A 67 12.99 -3.30 13.02
N SER A 68 14.24 -3.72 12.84
CA SER A 68 15.42 -2.85 12.89
C SER A 68 15.66 -2.08 11.60
N GLY A 69 15.12 -2.56 10.47
CA GLY A 69 15.36 -2.00 9.14
C GLY A 69 14.74 -0.63 8.88
N VAL A 70 13.79 -0.18 9.72
CA VAL A 70 13.09 1.11 9.49
C VAL A 70 14.04 2.30 9.63
N GLU A 71 14.92 2.29 10.62
CA GLU A 71 15.84 3.39 10.87
C GLU A 71 16.87 3.52 9.74
N SER A 72 17.44 2.40 9.29
CA SER A 72 18.39 2.39 8.17
C SER A 72 17.72 2.79 6.85
N LEU A 73 16.48 2.37 6.60
CA LEU A 73 15.70 2.80 5.44
C LEU A 73 15.51 4.33 5.44
N LEU A 74 15.09 4.92 6.56
CA LEU A 74 14.87 6.37 6.62
C LEU A 74 16.17 7.16 6.55
N ALA A 75 17.27 6.68 7.13
CA ALA A 75 18.57 7.30 7.02
C ALA A 75 19.08 7.32 5.56
N ASP A 76 18.89 6.22 4.83
CA ASP A 76 19.22 6.15 3.40
C ASP A 76 18.36 7.11 2.57
N LEU A 77 17.05 7.15 2.81
CA LEU A 77 16.15 8.10 2.13
C LEU A 77 16.56 9.54 2.40
N GLU A 78 16.86 9.89 3.66
CA GLU A 78 17.25 11.25 4.04
C GLU A 78 18.55 11.69 3.36
N ALA A 79 19.48 10.76 3.16
CA ALA A 79 20.76 11.04 2.51
C ALA A 79 20.64 11.29 0.99
N HIS A 80 19.65 10.70 0.31
CA HIS A 80 19.56 10.71 -1.15
C HIS A 80 18.38 11.51 -1.72
N GLU A 81 17.19 11.37 -1.16
CA GLU A 81 15.96 12.01 -1.68
C GLU A 81 15.33 12.99 -0.68
N GLY A 82 15.64 12.87 0.58
CA GLY A 82 14.89 13.45 1.68
C GLY A 82 13.80 12.48 2.18
N LEU A 83 13.29 12.74 3.39
CA LEU A 83 12.27 11.89 3.99
C LEU A 83 10.93 12.01 3.23
N PRO A 84 10.14 10.94 3.14
CA PRO A 84 8.95 10.91 2.30
C PRO A 84 7.84 11.81 2.82
N SER A 85 7.24 12.59 1.92
CA SER A 85 5.97 13.29 2.12
C SER A 85 4.76 12.42 1.77
N ILE A 86 4.97 11.35 0.98
CA ILE A 86 3.95 10.36 0.64
C ILE A 86 4.47 8.98 1.05
N LEU A 87 3.70 8.27 1.88
CA LEU A 87 3.95 6.88 2.25
C LEU A 87 2.82 6.00 1.74
N VAL A 88 3.16 4.99 0.92
CA VAL A 88 2.23 3.95 0.48
C VAL A 88 2.64 2.61 1.09
N ASN A 89 1.89 2.16 2.08
CA ASN A 89 2.04 0.86 2.71
C ASN A 89 1.32 -0.20 1.87
N ASN A 90 2.04 -0.82 0.94
CA ASN A 90 1.49 -1.83 0.03
C ASN A 90 2.05 -3.24 0.30
N ALA A 91 3.25 -3.38 0.84
CA ALA A 91 3.83 -4.69 1.14
C ALA A 91 2.90 -5.53 2.02
N GLY A 92 2.77 -6.79 1.68
CA GLY A 92 1.94 -7.71 2.44
C GLY A 92 2.13 -9.17 1.99
N ILE A 93 1.78 -10.08 2.87
CA ILE A 93 1.83 -11.53 2.62
C ILE A 93 0.50 -12.19 3.02
N THR A 94 0.25 -13.37 2.49
CA THR A 94 -0.79 -14.29 2.96
C THR A 94 -0.16 -15.58 3.47
N ARG A 95 -0.80 -16.19 4.46
CA ARG A 95 -0.54 -17.55 4.97
C ARG A 95 -1.89 -18.17 5.26
N ASP A 96 -2.50 -18.70 4.20
CA ASP A 96 -3.87 -19.17 4.25
C ASP A 96 -3.96 -20.55 4.92
N GLY A 97 -4.95 -20.73 5.77
CA GLY A 97 -5.21 -21.97 6.48
C GLY A 97 -6.50 -21.88 7.31
N LEU A 98 -7.29 -22.97 7.36
CA LEU A 98 -8.45 -23.00 8.24
C LEU A 98 -8.02 -22.83 9.69
N ILE A 99 -8.82 -22.15 10.51
CA ILE A 99 -8.47 -21.70 11.86
C ILE A 99 -7.91 -22.84 12.75
N LEU A 100 -8.48 -24.04 12.68
CA LEU A 100 -8.02 -25.19 13.46
C LEU A 100 -6.67 -25.77 12.99
N ARG A 101 -6.18 -25.36 11.82
CA ARG A 101 -4.90 -25.81 11.23
C ARG A 101 -3.91 -24.68 11.05
N MET A 102 -4.32 -23.45 11.31
CA MET A 102 -3.45 -22.27 11.22
C MET A 102 -2.41 -22.35 12.33
N LYS A 103 -1.14 -22.22 11.98
CA LYS A 103 -0.03 -22.18 12.94
C LYS A 103 0.09 -20.78 13.52
N ASP A 104 0.50 -20.68 14.78
CA ASP A 104 0.77 -19.41 15.44
C ASP A 104 1.82 -18.59 14.67
N ASP A 105 2.86 -19.26 14.15
CA ASP A 105 3.87 -18.60 13.29
C ASP A 105 3.27 -17.98 12.01
N ASP A 106 2.29 -18.64 11.38
CA ASP A 106 1.61 -18.11 10.18
C ASP A 106 0.74 -16.89 10.54
N TRP A 107 0.10 -16.93 11.71
CA TRP A 107 -0.62 -15.79 12.26
C TRP A 107 0.34 -14.62 12.52
N ASP A 108 1.39 -14.86 13.29
CA ASP A 108 2.35 -13.82 13.70
C ASP A 108 3.05 -13.17 12.51
N GLN A 109 3.47 -13.96 11.51
CA GLN A 109 4.09 -13.44 10.29
C GLN A 109 3.16 -12.50 9.53
N VAL A 110 1.87 -12.87 9.41
CA VAL A 110 0.89 -12.04 8.69
C VAL A 110 0.59 -10.77 9.47
N ILE A 111 0.38 -10.84 10.77
CA ILE A 111 0.13 -9.67 11.62
C ILE A 111 1.36 -8.75 11.63
N ASP A 112 2.56 -9.30 11.79
CA ASP A 112 3.77 -8.48 11.85
C ASP A 112 4.04 -7.76 10.53
N THR A 113 3.89 -8.46 9.38
CA THR A 113 4.13 -7.86 8.07
C THR A 113 3.02 -6.92 7.64
N ASN A 114 1.75 -7.32 7.78
CA ASN A 114 0.63 -6.59 7.17
C ASN A 114 0.05 -5.49 8.08
N LEU A 115 0.33 -5.50 9.38
CA LEU A 115 -0.19 -4.52 10.32
C LEU A 115 0.91 -3.84 11.13
N SER A 116 1.74 -4.61 11.86
CA SER A 116 2.75 -4.02 12.75
C SER A 116 3.83 -3.25 11.98
N ALA A 117 4.25 -3.75 10.83
CA ALA A 117 5.21 -3.04 9.97
C ALA A 117 4.65 -1.72 9.44
N VAL A 118 3.37 -1.70 9.06
CA VAL A 118 2.67 -0.48 8.63
C VAL A 118 2.64 0.56 9.76
N PHE A 119 2.34 0.13 10.98
CA PHE A 119 2.41 1.01 12.14
C PHE A 119 3.83 1.58 12.33
N ARG A 120 4.86 0.71 12.32
CA ARG A 120 6.26 1.13 12.53
C ARG A 120 6.71 2.16 11.49
N LEU A 121 6.46 1.88 10.22
CA LEU A 121 6.88 2.75 9.13
C LEU A 121 6.10 4.07 9.11
N SER A 122 4.78 4.03 9.34
CA SER A 122 3.96 5.23 9.45
C SER A 122 4.42 6.13 10.60
N LYS A 123 4.66 5.56 11.80
CA LYS A 123 5.20 6.29 12.95
C LYS A 123 6.53 6.98 12.65
N ALA A 124 7.42 6.29 11.94
CA ALA A 124 8.73 6.81 11.60
C ALA A 124 8.66 7.96 10.58
N CYS A 125 7.85 7.83 9.53
CA CYS A 125 7.63 8.87 8.53
C CYS A 125 6.91 10.10 9.11
N LEU A 126 5.99 9.92 10.05
CA LEU A 126 5.26 11.02 10.69
C LEU A 126 6.14 12.05 11.35
N LYS A 127 7.30 11.67 11.87
CA LYS A 127 8.22 12.59 12.54
C LYS A 127 8.56 13.81 11.66
N ARG A 128 8.81 13.59 10.38
CA ARG A 128 9.06 14.67 9.42
C ARG A 128 7.77 15.34 8.96
N MET A 129 6.75 14.55 8.60
CA MET A 129 5.48 15.09 8.12
C MET A 129 4.86 16.08 9.13
N LEU A 130 4.97 15.80 10.43
CA LEU A 130 4.52 16.70 11.50
C LEU A 130 5.31 18.02 11.54
N LYS A 131 6.64 17.96 11.32
CA LYS A 131 7.49 19.15 11.29
C LYS A 131 7.15 20.04 10.10
N GLU A 132 6.94 19.44 8.94
CA GLU A 132 6.63 20.16 7.69
C GLU A 132 5.15 20.51 7.53
N ARG A 133 4.29 19.99 8.42
CA ARG A 133 2.83 20.15 8.36
C ARG A 133 2.26 19.73 7.00
N ARG A 134 2.82 18.69 6.42
CA ARG A 134 2.44 18.12 5.12
C ARG A 134 2.73 16.62 5.10
N GLY A 135 1.77 15.82 4.67
CA GLY A 135 1.98 14.38 4.51
C GLY A 135 0.76 13.65 3.97
N ARG A 136 1.03 12.51 3.34
CA ARG A 136 0.03 11.57 2.84
C ARG A 136 0.44 10.15 3.24
N ILE A 137 -0.39 9.49 4.03
CA ILE A 137 -0.20 8.07 4.37
C ILE A 137 -1.37 7.30 3.78
N ILE A 138 -1.05 6.33 2.91
CA ILE A 138 -2.04 5.52 2.20
C ILE A 138 -1.69 4.05 2.42
N SER A 139 -2.62 3.29 3.00
CA SER A 139 -2.41 1.86 3.27
C SER A 139 -3.28 1.00 2.37
N ILE A 140 -2.67 0.00 1.71
CA ILE A 140 -3.41 -0.96 0.90
C ILE A 140 -3.96 -2.05 1.84
N THR A 141 -5.26 -1.98 2.08
CA THR A 141 -6.00 -3.01 2.82
C THR A 141 -6.56 -4.08 1.86
N SER A 142 -7.77 -4.56 2.04
CA SER A 142 -8.44 -5.52 1.17
C SER A 142 -9.93 -5.53 1.45
N VAL A 143 -10.74 -5.89 0.46
CA VAL A 143 -12.16 -6.21 0.67
C VAL A 143 -12.33 -7.32 1.71
N VAL A 144 -11.39 -8.27 1.79
CA VAL A 144 -11.38 -9.36 2.77
C VAL A 144 -11.30 -8.85 4.22
N GLY A 145 -10.71 -7.69 4.45
CA GLY A 145 -10.74 -7.05 5.77
C GLY A 145 -12.13 -6.57 6.21
N ALA A 146 -13.05 -6.37 5.26
CA ALA A 146 -14.42 -5.95 5.53
C ALA A 146 -15.40 -7.13 5.57
N ILE A 147 -15.31 -8.06 4.58
CA ILE A 147 -16.28 -9.16 4.44
C ILE A 147 -15.82 -10.48 5.09
N GLY A 148 -14.52 -10.61 5.39
CA GLY A 148 -13.91 -11.87 5.80
C GLY A 148 -13.70 -12.83 4.61
N ASN A 149 -12.89 -13.87 4.82
CA ASN A 149 -12.75 -14.99 3.90
C ASN A 149 -12.33 -16.24 4.68
N ALA A 150 -12.95 -17.38 4.40
CA ALA A 150 -12.58 -18.65 5.02
C ALA A 150 -11.12 -19.00 4.74
N GLY A 151 -10.38 -19.40 5.77
CA GLY A 151 -8.95 -19.69 5.66
C GLY A 151 -8.02 -18.48 5.73
N GLN A 152 -8.55 -17.26 5.89
CA GLN A 152 -7.77 -16.02 5.96
C GLN A 152 -8.01 -15.23 7.25
N ALA A 153 -8.18 -15.91 8.39
CA ALA A 153 -8.44 -15.23 9.66
C ALA A 153 -7.34 -14.22 10.03
N ASN A 154 -6.07 -14.60 9.88
CA ASN A 154 -4.90 -13.73 10.09
C ASN A 154 -4.87 -12.54 9.13
N TYR A 155 -5.07 -12.77 7.84
CA TYR A 155 -5.07 -11.73 6.81
C TYR A 155 -6.25 -10.77 6.99
N SER A 156 -7.46 -11.30 7.23
CA SER A 156 -8.66 -10.50 7.51
C SER A 156 -8.46 -9.60 8.73
N ALA A 157 -7.93 -10.17 9.83
CA ALA A 157 -7.63 -9.42 11.05
C ALA A 157 -6.62 -8.30 10.81
N ALA A 158 -5.51 -8.58 10.09
CA ALA A 158 -4.52 -7.57 9.77
C ALA A 158 -5.11 -6.44 8.91
N LYS A 159 -5.86 -6.78 7.86
CA LYS A 159 -6.45 -5.79 6.93
C LYS A 159 -7.58 -4.98 7.56
N ALA A 160 -8.38 -5.59 8.44
CA ALA A 160 -9.34 -4.86 9.28
C ALA A 160 -8.63 -3.94 10.29
N GLY A 161 -7.55 -4.41 10.91
CA GLY A 161 -6.72 -3.61 11.82
C GLY A 161 -6.14 -2.36 11.17
N LEU A 162 -5.78 -2.43 9.88
CA LEU A 162 -5.33 -1.25 9.12
C LEU A 162 -6.41 -0.17 9.01
N VAL A 163 -7.68 -0.54 8.89
CA VAL A 163 -8.80 0.42 8.86
C VAL A 163 -8.91 1.15 10.19
N GLY A 164 -8.79 0.42 11.31
CA GLY A 164 -8.76 1.00 12.65
C GLY A 164 -7.58 1.93 12.85
N LEU A 165 -6.36 1.50 12.46
CA LEU A 165 -5.14 2.30 12.51
C LEU A 165 -5.27 3.58 11.66
N THR A 166 -5.81 3.48 10.44
CA THR A 166 -6.04 4.61 9.54
C THR A 166 -6.91 5.67 10.20
N ARG A 167 -8.03 5.27 10.81
CA ARG A 167 -8.98 6.18 11.47
C ARG A 167 -8.38 6.86 12.72
N ALA A 168 -7.68 6.09 13.55
CA ALA A 168 -7.03 6.62 14.75
C ALA A 168 -5.96 7.64 14.38
N LEU A 169 -5.05 7.25 13.48
CA LEU A 169 -3.95 8.10 13.06
C LEU A 169 -4.43 9.38 12.35
N ALA A 170 -5.47 9.27 11.52
CA ALA A 170 -6.07 10.43 10.87
C ALA A 170 -6.55 11.48 11.89
N ARG A 171 -7.18 11.05 12.98
CA ARG A 171 -7.63 11.96 14.06
C ARG A 171 -6.47 12.66 14.76
N GLU A 172 -5.36 11.96 14.96
CA GLU A 172 -4.18 12.52 15.66
C GLU A 172 -3.46 13.59 14.82
N VAL A 173 -3.40 13.41 13.48
CA VAL A 173 -2.49 14.21 12.65
C VAL A 173 -3.19 15.20 11.71
N ALA A 174 -4.52 15.16 11.57
CA ALA A 174 -5.27 15.99 10.64
C ALA A 174 -4.99 17.50 10.83
N SER A 175 -4.89 17.98 12.09
CA SER A 175 -4.58 19.38 12.42
C SER A 175 -3.20 19.83 11.94
N ARG A 176 -2.38 18.90 11.48
CA ARG A 176 -1.03 19.12 10.93
C ARG A 176 -0.97 19.05 9.41
N GLY A 177 -2.10 19.09 8.72
CA GLY A 177 -2.15 19.04 7.25
C GLY A 177 -1.76 17.66 6.67
N ILE A 178 -1.81 16.61 7.49
CA ILE A 178 -1.49 15.24 7.09
C ILE A 178 -2.79 14.48 6.92
N THR A 179 -2.96 13.79 5.78
CA THR A 179 -4.08 12.88 5.57
C THR A 179 -3.63 11.42 5.69
N VAL A 180 -4.48 10.59 6.26
CA VAL A 180 -4.24 9.16 6.42
C VAL A 180 -5.46 8.41 5.91
N ASN A 181 -5.29 7.62 4.86
CA ASN A 181 -6.37 6.90 4.19
C ASN A 181 -5.98 5.46 3.88
N ALA A 182 -6.95 4.65 3.56
CA ALA A 182 -6.78 3.29 3.08
C ALA A 182 -7.44 3.11 1.71
N VAL A 183 -6.89 2.22 0.90
CA VAL A 183 -7.52 1.69 -0.31
C VAL A 183 -7.79 0.22 -0.08
N ALA A 184 -9.02 -0.24 -0.34
CA ALA A 184 -9.45 -1.62 -0.19
C ALA A 184 -9.72 -2.24 -1.57
N PRO A 185 -8.71 -2.91 -2.18
CA PRO A 185 -8.90 -3.65 -3.42
C PRO A 185 -9.87 -4.82 -3.24
N GLY A 186 -10.64 -5.10 -4.31
CA GLY A 186 -11.29 -6.39 -4.50
C GLY A 186 -10.36 -7.40 -5.15
N PHE A 187 -10.89 -8.25 -6.04
CA PHE A 187 -10.09 -9.13 -6.88
C PHE A 187 -9.44 -8.33 -8.01
N ILE A 188 -8.12 -8.29 -8.01
CA ILE A 188 -7.31 -7.55 -9.00
C ILE A 188 -6.52 -8.55 -9.86
N GLU A 189 -6.47 -8.30 -11.16
CA GLU A 189 -5.63 -9.08 -12.08
C GLU A 189 -4.16 -8.87 -11.74
N THR A 190 -3.54 -9.95 -11.29
CA THR A 190 -2.12 -10.04 -10.94
C THR A 190 -1.64 -11.43 -11.30
N ASP A 191 -0.34 -11.71 -11.18
CA ASP A 191 0.21 -13.05 -11.38
C ASP A 191 -0.51 -14.13 -10.54
N MET A 192 -1.00 -13.76 -9.34
CA MET A 192 -1.75 -14.68 -8.47
C MET A 192 -3.13 -15.05 -9.05
N THR A 193 -3.85 -14.09 -9.61
CA THR A 193 -5.18 -14.35 -10.20
C THR A 193 -5.08 -14.92 -11.61
N GLY A 194 -3.95 -14.74 -12.28
CA GLY A 194 -3.64 -15.36 -13.58
C GLY A 194 -3.58 -16.89 -13.54
N ALA A 195 -3.28 -17.47 -12.37
CA ALA A 195 -3.23 -18.92 -12.14
C ALA A 195 -4.62 -19.58 -11.94
N LEU A 196 -5.70 -18.78 -11.81
CA LEU A 196 -7.06 -19.30 -11.62
C LEU A 196 -7.59 -19.93 -12.91
N ASN A 197 -8.24 -21.11 -12.79
CA ASN A 197 -8.95 -21.72 -13.90
C ASN A 197 -10.28 -20.98 -14.20
N GLU A 198 -10.89 -21.29 -15.36
CA GLU A 198 -12.12 -20.62 -15.82
C GLU A 198 -13.29 -20.76 -14.82
N ALA A 199 -13.47 -21.93 -14.21
CA ALA A 199 -14.55 -22.17 -13.26
C ALA A 199 -14.36 -21.31 -11.99
N GLN A 200 -13.13 -21.19 -11.51
CA GLN A 200 -12.78 -20.32 -10.39
C GLN A 200 -13.01 -18.85 -10.75
N ARG A 201 -12.57 -18.42 -11.94
CA ARG A 201 -12.82 -17.04 -12.43
C ARG A 201 -14.31 -16.74 -12.53
N ALA A 202 -15.11 -17.64 -13.09
CA ALA A 202 -16.55 -17.48 -13.21
C ALA A 202 -17.23 -17.35 -11.83
N SER A 203 -16.80 -18.15 -10.86
CA SER A 203 -17.28 -18.07 -9.47
C SER A 203 -17.01 -16.70 -8.84
N TYR A 204 -15.81 -16.11 -9.06
CA TYR A 204 -15.48 -14.79 -8.56
C TYR A 204 -16.23 -13.67 -9.30
N TYR A 205 -16.39 -13.76 -10.63
CA TYR A 205 -17.16 -12.78 -11.39
C TYR A 205 -18.59 -12.67 -10.91
N GLY A 206 -19.20 -13.78 -10.50
CA GLY A 206 -20.57 -13.78 -9.93
C GLY A 206 -20.69 -13.00 -8.60
N GLN A 207 -19.56 -12.74 -7.92
CA GLN A 207 -19.53 -11.97 -6.67
C GLN A 207 -19.21 -10.48 -6.90
N ILE A 208 -18.83 -10.09 -8.13
CA ILE A 208 -18.44 -8.72 -8.47
C ILE A 208 -19.55 -8.09 -9.33
N PRO A 209 -20.31 -7.10 -8.84
CA PRO A 209 -21.34 -6.43 -9.62
C PRO A 209 -20.88 -5.90 -10.98
N LEU A 210 -19.63 -5.39 -11.10
CA LEU A 210 -19.05 -4.98 -12.38
C LEU A 210 -18.64 -6.15 -13.28
N ALA A 211 -18.83 -7.41 -12.85
CA ALA A 211 -18.57 -8.65 -13.58
C ALA A 211 -17.18 -8.76 -14.24
N ARG A 212 -16.18 -8.12 -13.66
CA ARG A 212 -14.76 -8.20 -14.04
C ARG A 212 -13.83 -8.08 -12.84
N PHE A 213 -12.64 -8.58 -12.95
CA PHE A 213 -11.57 -8.22 -12.02
C PHE A 213 -11.15 -6.75 -12.27
N GLY A 214 -10.68 -6.10 -11.22
CA GLY A 214 -10.00 -4.82 -11.35
C GLY A 214 -8.60 -5.01 -11.92
N SER A 215 -8.04 -3.96 -12.50
CA SER A 215 -6.63 -3.91 -12.90
C SER A 215 -5.78 -3.29 -11.78
N VAL A 216 -4.46 -3.45 -11.86
CA VAL A 216 -3.54 -2.78 -10.95
C VAL A 216 -3.59 -1.26 -11.13
N GLU A 217 -3.96 -0.79 -12.32
CA GLU A 217 -4.16 0.62 -12.66
C GLU A 217 -5.40 1.20 -11.97
N ASP A 218 -6.48 0.43 -11.77
CA ASP A 218 -7.66 0.86 -10.99
C ASP A 218 -7.25 1.25 -9.55
N ILE A 219 -6.34 0.46 -8.95
CA ILE A 219 -5.82 0.74 -7.62
C ILE A 219 -4.82 1.90 -7.61
N ALA A 220 -3.93 1.95 -8.61
CA ALA A 220 -2.95 3.03 -8.74
C ALA A 220 -3.63 4.40 -8.92
N ALA A 221 -4.73 4.48 -9.67
CA ALA A 221 -5.52 5.69 -9.84
C ALA A 221 -6.12 6.19 -8.51
N ALA A 222 -6.66 5.27 -7.70
CA ALA A 222 -7.19 5.59 -6.38
C ALA A 222 -6.11 6.13 -5.43
N VAL A 223 -4.94 5.49 -5.42
CA VAL A 223 -3.78 5.94 -4.63
C VAL A 223 -3.28 7.30 -5.12
N LEU A 224 -3.17 7.51 -6.42
CA LEU A 224 -2.76 8.79 -7.01
C LEU A 224 -3.72 9.92 -6.61
N PHE A 225 -5.04 9.69 -6.65
CA PHE A 225 -6.03 10.65 -6.14
C PHE A 225 -5.77 11.01 -4.68
N LEU A 226 -5.62 10.00 -3.80
CA LEU A 226 -5.39 10.22 -2.36
C LEU A 226 -4.04 10.88 -2.05
N ALA A 227 -3.04 10.67 -2.88
CA ALA A 227 -1.72 11.31 -2.77
C ALA A 227 -1.74 12.77 -3.23
N GLY A 228 -2.62 13.11 -4.15
CA GLY A 228 -2.69 14.40 -4.81
C GLY A 228 -3.34 15.51 -3.98
N PRO A 229 -3.26 16.75 -4.49
CA PRO A 229 -3.83 17.93 -3.84
C PRO A 229 -5.37 17.87 -3.76
N GLY A 230 -6.03 17.21 -4.72
CA GLY A 230 -7.49 17.06 -4.75
C GLY A 230 -8.09 16.28 -3.58
N ALA A 231 -7.27 15.47 -2.88
CA ALA A 231 -7.69 14.73 -1.68
C ALA A 231 -7.31 15.43 -0.37
N GLY A 232 -6.96 16.72 -0.39
CA GLY A 232 -6.53 17.44 0.80
C GLY A 232 -7.57 17.51 1.93
N TYR A 233 -8.85 17.28 1.64
CA TYR A 233 -9.95 17.22 2.61
C TYR A 233 -10.47 15.80 2.85
N VAL A 234 -9.76 14.77 2.36
CA VAL A 234 -10.10 13.35 2.53
C VAL A 234 -9.13 12.74 3.54
N THR A 235 -9.61 12.37 4.72
CA THR A 235 -8.80 11.70 5.75
C THR A 235 -9.63 10.73 6.58
N GLY A 236 -9.02 9.66 7.07
CA GLY A 236 -9.67 8.60 7.83
C GLY A 236 -10.57 7.68 6.99
N GLN A 237 -10.53 7.79 5.66
CA GLN A 237 -11.39 7.05 4.76
C GLN A 237 -10.77 5.74 4.30
N THR A 238 -11.63 4.78 4.01
CA THR A 238 -11.29 3.57 3.26
C THR A 238 -11.99 3.64 1.92
N LEU A 239 -11.21 3.85 0.84
CA LEU A 239 -11.74 3.86 -0.52
C LEU A 239 -11.81 2.43 -1.04
N HIS A 240 -13.03 1.92 -1.21
CA HIS A 240 -13.29 0.59 -1.74
C HIS A 240 -13.17 0.59 -3.26
N VAL A 241 -12.19 -0.15 -3.81
CA VAL A 241 -11.95 -0.31 -5.25
C VAL A 241 -12.08 -1.79 -5.60
N ASN A 242 -13.32 -2.27 -5.65
CA ASN A 242 -13.62 -3.70 -5.63
C ASN A 242 -14.76 -4.11 -6.60
N GLY A 243 -15.15 -3.23 -7.53
CA GLY A 243 -16.21 -3.52 -8.49
C GLY A 243 -17.60 -3.72 -7.87
N GLY A 244 -17.81 -3.24 -6.64
CA GLY A 244 -19.06 -3.36 -5.91
C GLY A 244 -19.18 -4.61 -5.04
N MET A 245 -18.13 -5.43 -4.88
CA MET A 245 -18.17 -6.59 -3.99
C MET A 245 -18.54 -6.24 -2.55
N TYR A 246 -18.17 -5.05 -2.11
CA TYR A 246 -18.52 -4.49 -0.82
C TYR A 246 -18.88 -3.02 -1.01
N MET A 247 -20.05 -2.66 -0.47
CA MET A 247 -20.61 -1.31 -0.48
C MET A 247 -20.89 -0.90 0.96
N GLY A 248 -19.93 -0.21 1.59
CA GLY A 248 -20.04 0.21 3.00
C GLY A 248 -19.36 1.53 3.27
#